data_c468adda0dabec6f73e2e439df989469
#
_entry.id   c468adda0dabec6f73e2e439df989469
#
_cell.length_a   1.000
_cell.length_b   1.000
_cell.length_c   1.000
_cell.angle_alpha   90.00
_cell.angle_beta   90.00
_cell.angle_gamma   90.00
#
_symmetry.space_group_name_H-M   'P 1'
#
loop_
_entity.id
_entity.type
_entity.pdbx_description
1 polymer ?
#
loop_
_entity_poly.entity_id
_entity_poly.type
_entity_poly.pdbx_seq_one_letter_code
_entity_poly.pdbx_strand_id
1 'polypeptide(L)'
;QRDILALFTPIMRDAAVAEFGPYEALRQHVKRVRQHSLDNLDYYLARFELEATNNGNQVHYADSADEMNSIVLDICQQHGARKVAKGKSMVTEETGLNDYLQRGGLQVMETDLGEYIVQQAGETPSHIAGPALHKTRDQIRELFLDKHDLGERELESISDLVGEARVVLRDHFLQAEVGIIGSNALIAEKGYS
;
A
#
# COMPACT_ATOMS: atom_id res chain seq x y z
N GLN A 1 -6.97 -5.63 22.40
CA GLN A 1 -6.34 -5.66 21.06
C GLN A 1 -4.81 -5.67 21.14
N ARG A 2 -4.16 -4.79 21.94
CA ARG A 2 -2.69 -4.82 22.15
C ARG A 2 -2.20 -6.20 22.60
N ASP A 3 -2.92 -6.83 23.50
CA ASP A 3 -2.55 -8.14 24.07
C ASP A 3 -2.66 -9.28 23.04
N ILE A 4 -3.62 -9.21 22.12
CA ILE A 4 -3.80 -10.21 21.06
C ILE A 4 -2.64 -10.12 20.05
N LEU A 5 -2.26 -8.93 19.60
CA LEU A 5 -1.14 -8.77 18.70
C LEU A 5 0.20 -9.16 19.32
N ALA A 6 0.42 -8.77 20.59
CA ALA A 6 1.62 -9.14 21.34
C ALA A 6 1.75 -10.65 21.56
N LEU A 7 0.63 -11.38 21.61
CA LEU A 7 0.63 -12.83 21.80
C LEU A 7 0.70 -13.60 20.47
N PHE A 8 -0.09 -13.20 19.47
CA PHE A 8 -0.20 -13.92 18.21
C PHE A 8 1.01 -13.75 17.29
N THR A 9 1.58 -12.53 17.19
CA THR A 9 2.66 -12.25 16.25
C THR A 9 3.93 -13.07 16.54
N PRO A 10 4.42 -13.18 17.80
CA PRO A 10 5.56 -14.06 18.11
C PRO A 10 5.28 -15.53 17.83
N ILE A 11 4.10 -16.05 18.20
CA ILE A 11 3.73 -17.45 17.99
C ILE A 11 3.73 -17.81 16.50
N MET A 12 3.08 -17.00 15.66
CA MET A 12 3.04 -17.21 14.21
C MET A 12 4.43 -17.11 13.59
N ARG A 13 5.23 -16.13 14.02
CA ARG A 13 6.61 -15.98 13.56
C ARG A 13 7.45 -17.20 13.92
N ASP A 14 7.39 -17.63 15.17
CA ASP A 14 8.22 -18.73 15.67
C ASP A 14 7.83 -20.06 14.99
N ALA A 15 6.55 -20.29 14.72
CA ALA A 15 6.07 -21.42 13.94
C ALA A 15 6.61 -21.36 12.48
N ALA A 16 6.50 -20.24 11.81
CA ALA A 16 7.02 -20.06 10.46
C ALA A 16 8.55 -20.21 10.40
N VAL A 17 9.27 -19.69 11.39
CA VAL A 17 10.74 -19.82 11.51
C VAL A 17 11.13 -21.29 11.72
N ALA A 18 10.39 -22.04 12.56
CA ALA A 18 10.64 -23.46 12.79
C ALA A 18 10.41 -24.30 11.54
N GLU A 19 9.36 -23.99 10.77
CA GLU A 19 9.05 -24.67 9.50
C GLU A 19 10.09 -24.38 8.41
N PHE A 20 10.68 -23.18 8.39
CA PHE A 20 11.58 -22.73 7.34
C PHE A 20 13.01 -23.35 7.42
N GLY A 21 13.38 -24.00 8.52
CA GLY A 21 14.66 -24.67 8.72
C GLY A 21 15.87 -23.71 8.85
N PRO A 22 16.61 -23.36 7.79
CA PRO A 22 17.84 -22.56 7.89
C PRO A 22 17.57 -21.04 7.99
N TYR A 23 16.54 -20.63 8.71
CA TYR A 23 16.08 -19.24 8.80
C TYR A 23 17.22 -18.24 9.14
N GLU A 24 18.04 -18.54 10.15
CA GLU A 24 19.11 -17.62 10.57
C GLU A 24 20.18 -17.45 9.48
N ALA A 25 20.55 -18.51 8.78
CA ALA A 25 21.48 -18.44 7.65
C ALA A 25 20.93 -17.57 6.52
N LEU A 26 19.63 -17.72 6.19
CA LEU A 26 18.95 -16.89 5.21
C LEU A 26 18.87 -15.43 5.66
N ARG A 27 18.50 -15.18 6.91
CA ARG A 27 18.43 -13.84 7.48
C ARG A 27 19.79 -13.11 7.38
N GLN A 28 20.89 -13.80 7.69
CA GLN A 28 22.23 -13.26 7.55
C GLN A 28 22.63 -13.05 6.08
N HIS A 29 22.19 -13.93 5.19
CA HIS A 29 22.43 -13.74 3.76
C HIS A 29 21.71 -12.48 3.26
N VAL A 30 20.41 -12.33 3.54
CA VAL A 30 19.62 -11.14 3.15
C VAL A 30 20.24 -9.87 3.74
N LYS A 31 20.71 -9.89 5.01
CA LYS A 31 21.38 -8.76 5.61
C LYS A 31 22.64 -8.36 4.82
N ARG A 32 23.48 -9.33 4.41
CA ARG A 32 24.68 -9.05 3.60
C ARG A 32 24.33 -8.47 2.23
N VAL A 33 23.30 -9.01 1.56
CA VAL A 33 22.82 -8.50 0.25
C VAL A 33 22.38 -7.05 0.39
N ARG A 34 21.56 -6.76 1.40
CA ARG A 34 21.07 -5.37 1.65
C ARG A 34 22.22 -4.43 1.99
N GLN A 35 23.19 -4.86 2.83
CA GLN A 35 24.36 -4.04 3.15
C GLN A 35 25.20 -3.76 1.90
N HIS A 36 25.46 -4.77 1.08
CA HIS A 36 26.18 -4.60 -0.18
C HIS A 36 25.46 -3.63 -1.12
N SER A 37 24.12 -3.71 -1.22
CA SER A 37 23.35 -2.78 -2.04
C SER A 37 23.44 -1.33 -1.53
N LEU A 38 23.43 -1.14 -0.21
CA LEU A 38 23.59 0.20 0.41
C LEU A 38 25.01 0.75 0.21
N ASP A 39 26.04 -0.10 0.34
CA ASP A 39 27.44 0.30 0.16
C ASP A 39 27.76 0.69 -1.30
N ASN A 40 26.90 0.29 -2.26
CA ASN A 40 27.05 0.55 -3.69
C ASN A 40 25.74 1.14 -4.28
N LEU A 41 25.06 1.97 -3.50
CA LEU A 41 23.72 2.44 -3.85
C LEU A 41 23.69 3.26 -5.14
N ASP A 42 24.67 4.11 -5.35
CA ASP A 42 24.86 4.93 -6.55
C ASP A 42 24.94 4.06 -7.83
N TYR A 43 25.75 3.00 -7.77
CA TYR A 43 25.86 2.04 -8.88
C TYR A 43 24.53 1.35 -9.18
N TYR A 44 23.84 0.87 -8.13
CA TYR A 44 22.58 0.13 -8.31
C TYR A 44 21.42 1.02 -8.75
N LEU A 45 21.37 2.27 -8.29
CA LEU A 45 20.37 3.23 -8.75
C LEU A 45 20.59 3.59 -10.24
N ALA A 46 21.82 3.90 -10.64
CA ALA A 46 22.14 4.19 -12.05
C ALA A 46 21.80 2.99 -12.96
N ARG A 47 22.08 1.77 -12.51
CA ARG A 47 21.75 0.56 -13.25
C ARG A 47 20.23 0.31 -13.32
N PHE A 48 19.53 0.51 -12.23
CA PHE A 48 18.06 0.41 -12.21
C PHE A 48 17.43 1.41 -13.19
N GLU A 49 17.85 2.67 -13.15
CA GLU A 49 17.35 3.71 -14.05
C GLU A 49 17.58 3.36 -15.52
N LEU A 50 18.78 2.89 -15.87
CA LEU A 50 19.11 2.45 -17.21
C LEU A 50 18.18 1.32 -17.68
N GLU A 51 18.03 0.26 -16.88
CA GLU A 51 17.23 -0.90 -17.25
C GLU A 51 15.72 -0.57 -17.26
N ALA A 52 15.26 0.23 -16.31
CA ALA A 52 13.87 0.70 -16.29
C ALA A 52 13.55 1.54 -17.55
N THR A 53 14.44 2.44 -17.93
CA THR A 53 14.30 3.27 -19.13
C THR A 53 14.32 2.42 -20.39
N ASN A 54 15.20 1.43 -20.49
CA ASN A 54 15.24 0.46 -21.60
C ASN A 54 13.93 -0.33 -21.74
N ASN A 55 13.24 -0.56 -20.63
CA ASN A 55 11.92 -1.20 -20.59
C ASN A 55 10.76 -0.23 -20.88
N GLY A 56 11.04 1.04 -21.19
CA GLY A 56 10.03 2.07 -21.49
C GLY A 56 9.44 2.75 -20.25
N ASN A 57 10.03 2.55 -19.08
CA ASN A 57 9.61 3.22 -17.85
C ASN A 57 10.30 4.58 -17.70
N GLN A 58 9.69 5.46 -16.89
CA GLN A 58 10.30 6.72 -16.46
C GLN A 58 10.70 6.60 -14.99
N VAL A 59 11.88 7.07 -14.66
CA VAL A 59 12.39 7.12 -13.29
C VAL A 59 12.46 8.57 -12.86
N HIS A 60 11.88 8.88 -11.71
CA HIS A 60 11.89 10.21 -11.12
C HIS A 60 12.55 10.14 -9.74
N TYR A 61 13.30 11.18 -9.41
CA TYR A 61 13.88 11.39 -8.10
C TYR A 61 13.20 12.59 -7.45
N ALA A 62 13.02 12.54 -6.15
CA ALA A 62 12.45 13.64 -5.37
C ALA A 62 13.24 13.81 -4.07
N ASP A 63 13.65 15.02 -3.77
CA ASP A 63 14.41 15.36 -2.57
C ASP A 63 13.51 15.71 -1.38
N SER A 64 12.20 15.85 -1.62
CA SER A 64 11.23 16.20 -0.59
C SER A 64 9.85 15.55 -0.84
N ALA A 65 9.02 15.52 0.21
CA ALA A 65 7.64 15.07 0.13
C ALA A 65 6.82 15.91 -0.86
N ASP A 66 6.98 17.22 -0.83
CA ASP A 66 6.25 18.13 -1.72
C ASP A 66 6.62 17.91 -3.18
N GLU A 67 7.89 17.71 -3.47
CA GLU A 67 8.37 17.41 -4.82
C GLU A 67 7.84 16.06 -5.31
N MET A 68 7.91 15.01 -4.49
CA MET A 68 7.33 13.71 -4.82
C MET A 68 5.84 13.81 -5.13
N ASN A 69 5.09 14.48 -4.27
CA ASN A 69 3.66 14.66 -4.44
C ASN A 69 3.33 15.45 -5.72
N SER A 70 4.12 16.48 -6.05
CA SER A 70 3.99 17.26 -7.29
C SER A 70 4.24 16.41 -8.52
N ILE A 71 5.32 15.62 -8.54
CA ILE A 71 5.64 14.70 -9.65
C ILE A 71 4.49 13.72 -9.89
N VAL A 72 3.94 13.11 -8.82
CA VAL A 72 2.83 12.16 -8.95
C VAL A 72 1.57 12.85 -9.49
N LEU A 73 1.25 14.06 -9.02
CA LEU A 73 0.12 14.83 -9.52
C LEU A 73 0.28 15.17 -10.99
N ASP A 74 1.46 15.63 -11.39
CA ASP A 74 1.77 15.97 -12.80
C ASP A 74 1.63 14.75 -13.71
N ILE A 75 2.10 13.58 -13.29
CA ILE A 75 1.93 12.33 -14.03
C ILE A 75 0.44 12.02 -14.21
N CYS A 76 -0.36 12.10 -13.13
CA CYS A 76 -1.80 11.87 -13.20
C CYS A 76 -2.48 12.84 -14.17
N GLN A 77 -2.13 14.12 -14.12
CA GLN A 77 -2.70 15.15 -15.00
C GLN A 77 -2.31 14.97 -16.46
N GLN A 78 -1.04 14.62 -16.76
CA GLN A 78 -0.56 14.33 -18.12
C GLN A 78 -1.33 13.18 -18.76
N HIS A 79 -1.75 12.19 -17.97
CA HIS A 79 -2.60 11.07 -18.42
C HIS A 79 -4.10 11.35 -18.37
N GLY A 80 -4.51 12.58 -18.02
CA GLY A 80 -5.92 12.96 -17.90
C GLY A 80 -6.68 12.19 -16.83
N ALA A 81 -5.96 11.64 -15.84
CA ALA A 81 -6.56 10.83 -14.80
C ALA A 81 -7.46 11.67 -13.91
N ARG A 82 -8.57 11.07 -13.49
CA ARG A 82 -9.50 11.60 -12.50
C ARG A 82 -9.63 10.69 -11.29
N LYS A 83 -9.38 9.38 -11.48
CA LYS A 83 -9.51 8.34 -10.48
C LYS A 83 -8.20 7.58 -10.33
N VAL A 84 -7.77 7.47 -9.09
CA VAL A 84 -6.52 6.80 -8.70
C VAL A 84 -6.86 5.66 -7.75
N ALA A 85 -6.40 4.45 -8.07
CA ALA A 85 -6.40 3.32 -7.15
C ALA A 85 -5.04 3.23 -6.45
N LYS A 86 -5.02 3.33 -5.11
CA LYS A 86 -3.78 3.31 -4.34
C LYS A 86 -3.70 2.04 -3.49
N GLY A 87 -2.63 1.27 -3.68
CA GLY A 87 -2.25 0.18 -2.80
C GLY A 87 -1.47 0.69 -1.60
N LYS A 88 -1.32 -0.18 -0.60
CA LYS A 88 -0.60 0.15 0.64
C LYS A 88 0.82 0.66 0.36
N SER A 89 1.14 1.86 0.85
CA SER A 89 2.48 2.44 0.80
C SER A 89 2.71 3.38 1.98
N MET A 90 3.68 3.03 2.82
CA MET A 90 4.04 3.86 3.98
C MET A 90 4.62 5.21 3.56
N VAL A 91 5.40 5.24 2.47
CA VAL A 91 5.97 6.50 1.96
C VAL A 91 4.87 7.47 1.56
N THR A 92 3.84 7.00 0.89
CA THR A 92 2.71 7.86 0.46
C THR A 92 1.84 8.32 1.63
N GLU A 93 1.79 7.57 2.73
CA GLU A 93 1.16 7.98 3.99
C GLU A 93 1.94 9.14 4.65
N GLU A 94 3.26 8.94 4.80
CA GLU A 94 4.15 9.92 5.44
C GLU A 94 4.21 11.25 4.66
N THR A 95 4.10 11.21 3.34
CA THR A 95 4.10 12.41 2.49
C THR A 95 2.74 13.07 2.36
N GLY A 96 1.67 12.46 2.88
CA GLY A 96 0.31 12.98 2.75
C GLY A 96 -0.20 13.02 1.30
N LEU A 97 0.22 12.06 0.48
CA LEU A 97 -0.07 12.04 -0.95
C LEU A 97 -1.58 12.07 -1.25
N ASN A 98 -2.41 11.34 -0.49
CA ASN A 98 -3.85 11.28 -0.73
C ASN A 98 -4.49 12.68 -0.68
N ASP A 99 -4.21 13.44 0.38
CA ASP A 99 -4.73 14.79 0.56
C ASP A 99 -4.20 15.75 -0.52
N TYR A 100 -2.95 15.57 -0.94
CA TYR A 100 -2.34 16.37 -1.99
C TYR A 100 -3.05 16.15 -3.33
N LEU A 101 -3.25 14.90 -3.74
CA LEU A 101 -3.93 14.52 -4.98
C LEU A 101 -5.40 14.95 -4.97
N GLN A 102 -6.10 14.80 -3.84
CA GLN A 102 -7.49 15.24 -3.70
C GLN A 102 -7.63 16.76 -3.83
N ARG A 103 -6.70 17.54 -3.26
CA ARG A 103 -6.64 19.00 -3.48
C ARG A 103 -6.36 19.34 -4.94
N GLY A 104 -5.62 18.49 -5.65
CA GLY A 104 -5.40 18.58 -7.10
C GLY A 104 -6.60 18.16 -7.96
N GLY A 105 -7.74 17.81 -7.35
CA GLY A 105 -8.98 17.44 -8.03
C GLY A 105 -9.11 15.97 -8.41
N LEU A 106 -8.23 15.10 -7.91
CA LEU A 106 -8.26 13.67 -8.16
C LEU A 106 -9.09 12.93 -7.10
N GLN A 107 -9.79 11.89 -7.50
CA GLN A 107 -10.45 10.95 -6.60
C GLN A 107 -9.49 9.81 -6.29
N VAL A 108 -9.01 9.71 -5.06
CA VAL A 108 -8.07 8.67 -4.62
C VAL A 108 -8.81 7.64 -3.78
N MET A 109 -8.69 6.36 -4.16
CA MET A 109 -9.29 5.24 -3.45
C MET A 109 -8.20 4.31 -2.92
N GLU A 110 -8.16 4.11 -1.61
CA GLU A 110 -7.35 3.08 -0.97
C GLU A 110 -7.92 1.69 -1.28
N THR A 111 -7.05 0.77 -1.65
CA THR A 111 -7.45 -0.56 -2.09
C THR A 111 -7.04 -1.69 -1.15
N ASP A 112 -6.19 -1.41 -0.17
CA ASP A 112 -5.99 -2.28 1.00
C ASP A 112 -7.21 -2.16 1.92
N LEU A 113 -7.75 -3.30 2.38
CA LEU A 113 -9.00 -3.32 3.16
C LEU A 113 -8.91 -2.46 4.43
N GLY A 114 -7.80 -2.54 5.15
CA GLY A 114 -7.63 -1.78 6.39
C GLY A 114 -7.55 -0.28 6.14
N GLU A 115 -6.84 0.14 5.11
CA GLU A 115 -6.73 1.55 4.73
C GLU A 115 -8.03 2.06 4.10
N TYR A 116 -8.72 1.24 3.33
CA TYR A 116 -10.05 1.56 2.83
C TYR A 116 -11.04 1.86 3.96
N ILE A 117 -11.11 0.99 4.99
CA ILE A 117 -11.98 1.19 6.15
C ILE A 117 -11.67 2.52 6.84
N VAL A 118 -10.40 2.82 7.07
CA VAL A 118 -9.95 4.06 7.73
C VAL A 118 -10.26 5.28 6.86
N GLN A 119 -10.05 5.19 5.55
CA GLN A 119 -10.41 6.23 4.60
C GLN A 119 -11.92 6.52 4.60
N GLN A 120 -12.77 5.49 4.60
CA GLN A 120 -14.22 5.66 4.68
C GLN A 120 -14.66 6.28 6.00
N ALA A 121 -13.95 5.99 7.09
CA ALA A 121 -14.19 6.58 8.40
C ALA A 121 -13.69 8.04 8.53
N GLY A 122 -12.90 8.53 7.58
CA GLY A 122 -12.24 9.84 7.68
C GLY A 122 -11.19 9.90 8.78
N GLU A 123 -10.55 8.78 9.08
CA GLU A 123 -9.57 8.66 10.16
C GLU A 123 -8.16 8.37 9.60
N THR A 124 -7.15 8.55 10.46
CA THR A 124 -5.76 8.17 10.14
C THR A 124 -5.49 6.72 10.54
N PRO A 125 -4.61 5.99 9.81
CA PRO A 125 -4.21 4.65 10.17
C PRO A 125 -3.68 4.56 11.61
N SER A 126 -4.18 3.60 12.39
CA SER A 126 -3.77 3.42 13.79
C SER A 126 -2.52 2.57 13.96
N HIS A 127 -2.12 1.84 12.92
CA HIS A 127 -0.99 0.93 12.94
C HIS A 127 -0.47 0.65 11.52
N ILE A 128 0.86 0.57 11.36
CA ILE A 128 1.53 0.33 10.08
C ILE A 128 1.06 -0.95 9.38
N ALA A 129 0.98 -2.06 10.09
CA ALA A 129 0.63 -3.36 9.51
C ALA A 129 -0.89 -3.62 9.45
N GLY A 130 -1.67 -2.94 10.30
CA GLY A 130 -3.11 -3.10 10.39
C GLY A 130 -3.80 -1.77 10.63
N PRO A 131 -4.04 -0.95 9.61
CA PRO A 131 -4.55 0.41 9.75
C PRO A 131 -5.84 0.50 10.57
N ALA A 132 -6.76 -0.44 10.40
CA ALA A 132 -8.07 -0.48 11.03
C ALA A 132 -8.14 -1.33 12.32
N LEU A 133 -7.00 -1.67 12.96
CA LEU A 133 -6.97 -2.53 14.16
C LEU A 133 -7.74 -1.95 15.35
N HIS A 134 -8.00 -0.67 15.39
CA HIS A 134 -8.79 0.00 16.42
C HIS A 134 -10.31 -0.16 16.21
N LYS A 135 -10.74 -0.61 15.03
CA LYS A 135 -12.16 -0.82 14.72
C LYS A 135 -12.62 -2.22 15.12
N THR A 136 -13.81 -2.30 15.68
CA THR A 136 -14.52 -3.57 15.88
C THR A 136 -15.29 -3.95 14.63
N ARG A 137 -15.67 -5.24 14.52
CA ARG A 137 -16.55 -5.71 13.46
C ARG A 137 -17.84 -4.89 13.34
N ASP A 138 -18.48 -4.62 14.48
CA ASP A 138 -19.75 -3.90 14.50
C ASP A 138 -19.60 -2.45 14.07
N GLN A 139 -18.51 -1.77 14.43
CA GLN A 139 -18.18 -0.43 13.94
C GLN A 139 -17.92 -0.41 12.42
N ILE A 140 -17.27 -1.43 11.86
CA ILE A 140 -17.08 -1.56 10.42
C ILE A 140 -18.41 -1.82 9.72
N ARG A 141 -19.28 -2.66 10.31
CA ARG A 141 -20.62 -2.89 9.80
C ARG A 141 -21.45 -1.61 9.74
N GLU A 142 -21.48 -0.84 10.80
CA GLU A 142 -22.18 0.45 10.85
C GLU A 142 -21.62 1.43 9.82
N LEU A 143 -20.30 1.50 9.68
CA LEU A 143 -19.65 2.34 8.68
C LEU A 143 -20.08 1.97 7.26
N PHE A 144 -20.12 0.68 6.91
CA PHE A 144 -20.51 0.24 5.58
C PHE A 144 -22.00 0.43 5.33
N LEU A 145 -22.84 0.28 6.36
CA LEU A 145 -24.27 0.62 6.28
C LEU A 145 -24.51 2.12 5.99
N ASP A 146 -23.63 3.00 6.50
CA ASP A 146 -23.71 4.45 6.27
C ASP A 146 -23.14 4.88 4.89
N LYS A 147 -22.10 4.20 4.42
CA LYS A 147 -21.32 4.65 3.26
C LYS A 147 -21.61 3.94 1.96
N HIS A 148 -22.14 2.72 2.01
CA HIS A 148 -22.35 1.89 0.83
C HIS A 148 -23.81 1.79 0.44
N ASP A 149 -24.08 1.73 -0.86
CA ASP A 149 -25.36 1.29 -1.38
C ASP A 149 -25.39 -0.24 -1.42
N LEU A 150 -25.99 -0.85 -0.40
CA LEU A 150 -26.03 -2.29 -0.25
C LEU A 150 -27.05 -2.98 -1.16
N GLY A 151 -28.10 -2.28 -1.60
CA GLY A 151 -29.23 -2.95 -2.25
C GLY A 151 -29.83 -4.05 -1.35
N GLU A 152 -29.79 -5.30 -1.80
CA GLU A 152 -30.29 -6.47 -1.06
C GLU A 152 -29.17 -7.21 -0.27
N ARG A 153 -27.93 -6.70 -0.23
CA ARG A 153 -26.82 -7.35 0.46
C ARG A 153 -26.89 -7.13 1.97
N GLU A 154 -26.68 -8.21 2.71
CA GLU A 154 -26.65 -8.20 4.17
C GLU A 154 -25.20 -8.22 4.67
N LEU A 155 -24.95 -7.67 5.88
CA LEU A 155 -23.64 -7.58 6.52
C LEU A 155 -23.64 -8.28 7.89
N GLU A 156 -24.01 -9.58 7.92
CA GLU A 156 -24.16 -10.34 9.16
C GLU A 156 -22.86 -10.97 9.66
N SER A 157 -21.98 -11.37 8.74
CA SER A 157 -20.72 -12.02 9.02
C SER A 157 -19.50 -11.20 8.62
N ILE A 158 -18.31 -11.58 9.08
CA ILE A 158 -17.03 -11.02 8.62
C ILE A 158 -16.86 -11.26 7.10
N SER A 159 -17.32 -12.42 6.62
CA SER A 159 -17.25 -12.75 5.19
C SER A 159 -18.09 -11.78 4.35
N ASP A 160 -19.26 -11.38 4.85
CA ASP A 160 -20.13 -10.43 4.15
C ASP A 160 -19.51 -9.04 4.09
N LEU A 161 -18.90 -8.57 5.18
CA LEU A 161 -18.15 -7.31 5.20
C LEU A 161 -16.99 -7.29 4.20
N VAL A 162 -16.23 -8.39 4.13
CA VAL A 162 -15.13 -8.52 3.15
C VAL A 162 -15.69 -8.60 1.72
N GLY A 163 -16.79 -9.33 1.54
CA GLY A 163 -17.49 -9.43 0.27
C GLY A 163 -18.00 -8.07 -0.23
N GLU A 164 -18.61 -7.28 0.65
CA GLU A 164 -19.07 -5.93 0.36
C GLU A 164 -17.93 -5.00 -0.06
N ALA A 165 -16.87 -4.93 0.73
CA ALA A 165 -15.70 -4.13 0.38
C ALA A 165 -15.13 -4.55 -0.99
N ARG A 166 -15.10 -5.85 -1.28
CA ARG A 166 -14.65 -6.37 -2.58
C ARG A 166 -15.52 -5.92 -3.74
N VAL A 167 -16.84 -5.90 -3.55
CA VAL A 167 -17.79 -5.41 -4.58
C VAL A 167 -17.53 -3.94 -4.87
N VAL A 168 -17.51 -3.11 -3.84
CA VAL A 168 -17.30 -1.67 -4.00
C VAL A 168 -15.91 -1.37 -4.59
N LEU A 169 -14.85 -1.98 -4.07
CA LEU A 169 -13.49 -1.76 -4.55
C LEU A 169 -13.30 -2.25 -5.99
N ARG A 170 -14.03 -3.28 -6.42
CA ARG A 170 -13.94 -3.78 -7.80
C ARG A 170 -14.29 -2.70 -8.82
N ASP A 171 -15.34 -1.93 -8.56
CA ASP A 171 -15.76 -0.85 -9.45
C ASP A 171 -14.73 0.28 -9.49
N HIS A 172 -14.15 0.63 -8.33
CA HIS A 172 -13.06 1.61 -8.27
C HIS A 172 -11.82 1.14 -9.04
N PHE A 173 -11.43 -0.13 -8.92
CA PHE A 173 -10.32 -0.69 -9.69
C PHE A 173 -10.55 -0.61 -11.20
N LEU A 174 -11.75 -0.95 -11.66
CA LEU A 174 -12.08 -0.95 -13.09
C LEU A 174 -12.18 0.46 -13.69
N GLN A 175 -12.42 1.47 -12.86
CA GLN A 175 -12.58 2.86 -13.29
C GLN A 175 -11.33 3.71 -13.06
N ALA A 176 -10.31 3.19 -12.37
CA ALA A 176 -9.07 3.90 -12.13
C ALA A 176 -8.25 4.02 -13.42
N GLU A 177 -7.78 5.21 -13.71
CA GLU A 177 -6.87 5.49 -14.82
C GLU A 177 -5.41 5.36 -14.42
N VAL A 178 -5.11 5.53 -13.11
CA VAL A 178 -3.76 5.40 -12.54
C VAL A 178 -3.80 4.50 -11.32
N GLY A 179 -2.83 3.58 -11.24
CA GLY A 179 -2.56 2.76 -10.06
C GLY A 179 -1.26 3.22 -9.37
N ILE A 180 -1.31 3.43 -8.05
CA ILE A 180 -0.14 3.75 -7.23
C ILE A 180 0.11 2.61 -6.25
N ILE A 181 1.32 2.08 -6.23
CA ILE A 181 1.73 1.02 -5.30
C ILE A 181 3.09 1.35 -4.67
N GLY A 182 3.31 0.86 -3.46
CA GLY A 182 4.63 0.84 -2.84
C GLY A 182 5.44 -0.37 -3.27
N SER A 183 6.76 -0.22 -3.34
CA SER A 183 7.67 -1.34 -3.58
C SER A 183 8.61 -1.56 -2.40
N ASN A 184 8.83 -2.81 -2.03
CA ASN A 184 9.77 -3.19 -0.98
C ASN A 184 11.21 -3.38 -1.48
N ALA A 185 11.39 -3.54 -2.78
CA ALA A 185 12.69 -3.77 -3.41
C ALA A 185 12.66 -3.40 -4.89
N LEU A 186 13.80 -2.92 -5.40
CA LEU A 186 14.05 -2.68 -6.81
C LEU A 186 15.01 -3.77 -7.32
N ILE A 187 14.73 -4.33 -8.48
CA ILE A 187 15.59 -5.31 -9.15
C ILE A 187 16.43 -4.59 -10.19
N ALA A 188 17.62 -4.17 -9.79
CA ALA A 188 18.47 -3.30 -10.60
C ALA A 188 18.84 -3.91 -11.96
N GLU A 189 19.07 -5.24 -12.02
CA GLU A 189 19.42 -5.92 -13.27
C GLU A 189 18.28 -6.01 -14.29
N LYS A 190 17.06 -5.73 -13.87
CA LYS A 190 15.86 -5.87 -14.70
C LYS A 190 15.06 -4.59 -14.85
N GLY A 191 15.32 -3.57 -14.02
CA GLY A 191 14.52 -2.34 -13.98
C GLY A 191 13.06 -2.56 -13.56
N TYR A 192 12.82 -3.55 -12.67
CA TYR A 192 11.50 -3.87 -12.11
C TYR A 192 11.45 -3.60 -10.60
N SER A 193 10.25 -3.37 -10.09
CA SER A 193 9.96 -3.18 -8.66
C SER A 193 8.98 -4.22 -8.15
#